data_e21b0c68176402be0f296ba733734d71
#
_entry.id   e21b0c68176402be0f296ba733734d71
#
_cell.length_a   1.000
_cell.length_b   1.000
_cell.length_c   1.000
_cell.angle_alpha   90.00
_cell.angle_beta   90.00
_cell.angle_gamma   90.00
#
_symmetry.space_group_name_H-M   'P 1'
#
loop_
_entity.id
_entity.type
_entity.pdbx_description
1 polymer ?
#
loop_
_entity_poly.entity_id
_entity_poly.type
_entity_poly.pdbx_seq_one_letter_code
_entity_poly.pdbx_strand_id
1 'polypeptide(L)'
;RFAGSKKTLFTDASGLGDFNDKTSAIVIEKVEKADFNNSNAYITSIANGQVVCAENGGSETIVANRSSCGGAWETFQIVNNNDGTVSLKSIANGKYVCAVIDENNQLLPRSESVGTWEKFIIEKISDGEYALYSLANGKYVQANLNDGGKLFATSETVAGAWEVFDINRN
;
A
#
# COMPACT_ATOMS: atom_id res chain seq x y z
N ARG A 1 -11.27 -19.45 -0.80
CA ARG A 1 -10.32 -18.32 -0.66
C ARG A 1 -10.29 -17.89 0.77
N PHE A 2 -9.15 -18.03 1.40
CA PHE A 2 -9.04 -17.87 2.85
C PHE A 2 -8.41 -16.51 3.16
N ALA A 3 -9.21 -15.59 3.67
CA ALA A 3 -8.74 -14.51 4.51
C ALA A 3 -8.50 -15.10 5.90
N GLY A 4 -7.34 -15.73 6.08
CA GLY A 4 -6.94 -16.29 7.36
C GLY A 4 -5.93 -15.41 8.02
N SER A 5 -6.17 -15.07 9.28
CA SER A 5 -5.20 -14.41 10.15
C SER A 5 -3.84 -15.13 10.06
N LYS A 6 -2.83 -14.44 9.58
CA LYS A 6 -1.46 -14.96 9.54
C LYS A 6 -0.93 -15.08 10.97
N LYS A 7 -0.90 -16.30 11.53
CA LYS A 7 -0.11 -16.58 12.73
C LYS A 7 1.30 -16.95 12.30
N THR A 8 2.27 -16.13 12.64
CA THR A 8 3.68 -16.48 12.51
C THR A 8 4.04 -17.40 13.67
N LEU A 9 4.28 -18.67 13.38
CA LEU A 9 4.79 -19.62 14.36
C LEU A 9 6.29 -19.79 14.13
N PHE A 10 7.11 -19.30 15.04
CA PHE A 10 8.53 -19.62 15.11
C PHE A 10 8.68 -20.83 16.02
N THR A 11 8.96 -22.00 15.44
CA THR A 11 9.49 -23.13 16.18
C THR A 11 10.75 -23.60 15.46
N ASP A 12 11.80 -23.88 16.22
CA ASP A 12 12.92 -24.64 15.68
C ASP A 12 12.46 -26.06 15.31
N ALA A 13 13.18 -26.69 14.41
CA ALA A 13 12.80 -28.01 13.88
C ALA A 13 12.78 -29.13 14.92
N SER A 14 13.21 -28.89 16.17
CA SER A 14 13.25 -29.85 17.25
C SER A 14 11.98 -29.91 18.10
N GLY A 15 11.06 -28.97 17.90
CA GLY A 15 9.81 -28.86 18.68
C GLY A 15 8.54 -29.33 17.97
N LEU A 16 8.65 -29.85 16.76
CA LEU A 16 7.51 -30.44 16.05
C LEU A 16 7.35 -31.90 16.54
N GLY A 17 6.65 -32.05 17.66
CA GLY A 17 6.14 -33.37 18.05
C GLY A 17 5.29 -33.96 16.94
N ASP A 18 5.31 -35.31 16.84
CA ASP A 18 4.62 -36.15 15.87
C ASP A 18 3.27 -35.55 15.38
N PHE A 19 3.32 -34.80 14.27
CA PHE A 19 2.15 -34.58 13.43
C PHE A 19 1.93 -35.81 12.56
N ASN A 20 1.65 -36.90 13.22
CA ASN A 20 1.20 -38.11 12.53
C ASN A 20 -0.30 -37.92 12.30
N ASP A 21 -0.67 -37.25 11.29
CA ASP A 21 -1.75 -37.64 10.41
C ASP A 21 -2.27 -36.47 9.54
N LYS A 22 -2.30 -36.75 8.26
CA LYS A 22 -3.23 -36.24 7.26
C LYS A 22 -3.23 -34.74 6.99
N THR A 23 -2.35 -34.38 6.05
CA THR A 23 -2.61 -33.32 5.07
C THR A 23 -2.92 -31.92 5.61
N SER A 24 -2.04 -31.42 6.46
CA SER A 24 -1.94 -29.98 6.67
C SER A 24 -0.57 -29.51 6.23
N ALA A 25 -0.39 -29.34 4.92
CA ALA A 25 0.73 -28.58 4.42
C ALA A 25 0.50 -27.12 4.83
N ILE A 26 1.29 -26.62 5.79
CA ILE A 26 1.39 -25.19 6.01
C ILE A 26 2.17 -24.63 4.83
N VAL A 27 1.48 -24.15 3.83
CA VAL A 27 2.11 -23.36 2.77
C VAL A 27 2.43 -22.01 3.37
N ILE A 28 3.67 -21.80 3.76
CA ILE A 28 4.18 -20.45 4.07
C ILE A 28 4.41 -19.80 2.70
N GLU A 29 3.39 -19.13 2.17
CA GLU A 29 3.61 -18.24 1.05
C GLU A 29 4.53 -17.12 1.53
N LYS A 30 5.75 -17.12 1.01
CA LYS A 30 6.67 -16.01 1.17
C LYS A 30 6.02 -14.81 0.48
N VAL A 31 5.49 -13.88 1.26
CA VAL A 31 5.08 -12.58 0.72
C VAL A 31 6.36 -11.94 0.16
N GLU A 32 6.47 -11.90 -1.15
CA GLU A 32 7.58 -11.21 -1.79
C GLU A 32 7.42 -9.71 -1.53
N LYS A 33 8.32 -9.22 -0.69
CA LYS A 33 8.39 -7.80 -0.40
C LYS A 33 8.97 -7.09 -1.62
N ALA A 34 8.20 -6.21 -2.22
CA ALA A 34 8.71 -5.33 -3.27
C ALA A 34 9.73 -4.36 -2.66
N ASP A 35 10.97 -4.42 -3.14
CA ASP A 35 12.02 -3.48 -2.76
C ASP A 35 12.05 -2.32 -3.77
N PHE A 36 11.64 -1.14 -3.31
CA PHE A 36 11.62 0.06 -4.13
C PHE A 36 12.86 0.94 -3.95
N ASN A 37 13.82 0.57 -3.09
CA ASN A 37 15.15 1.21 -2.91
C ASN A 37 15.11 2.75 -2.79
N ASN A 38 14.11 3.29 -2.08
CA ASN A 38 13.90 4.73 -1.95
C ASN A 38 13.77 5.46 -3.31
N SER A 39 13.19 4.81 -4.30
CA SER A 39 13.00 5.36 -5.63
C SER A 39 11.79 6.29 -5.73
N ASN A 40 11.85 7.22 -6.67
CA ASN A 40 10.66 7.92 -7.13
C ASN A 40 9.81 6.97 -7.99
N ALA A 41 8.51 7.10 -7.90
CA ALA A 41 7.57 6.27 -8.64
C ALA A 41 6.31 7.05 -9.02
N TYR A 42 5.69 6.61 -10.11
CA TYR A 42 4.31 6.91 -10.46
C TYR A 42 3.42 5.75 -10.03
N ILE A 43 2.26 6.06 -9.49
CA ILE A 43 1.28 5.08 -9.06
C ILE A 43 0.05 5.23 -9.96
N THR A 44 -0.40 4.15 -10.57
CA THR A 44 -1.58 4.15 -11.44
C THR A 44 -2.64 3.22 -10.86
N SER A 45 -3.85 3.70 -10.70
CA SER A 45 -4.97 2.86 -10.27
C SER A 45 -5.41 1.92 -11.40
N ILE A 46 -5.46 0.63 -11.13
CA ILE A 46 -5.96 -0.37 -12.09
C ILE A 46 -7.46 -0.18 -12.34
N ALA A 47 -8.19 0.36 -11.39
CA ALA A 47 -9.65 0.53 -11.48
C ALA A 47 -10.09 1.46 -12.61
N ASN A 48 -9.31 2.53 -12.89
CA ASN A 48 -9.67 3.51 -13.91
C ASN A 48 -8.52 3.85 -14.87
N GLY A 49 -7.34 3.26 -14.71
CA GLY A 49 -6.16 3.54 -15.52
C GLY A 49 -5.58 4.94 -15.32
N GLN A 50 -5.98 5.66 -14.27
CA GLN A 50 -5.53 7.02 -14.01
C GLN A 50 -4.36 7.06 -13.04
N VAL A 51 -3.43 7.98 -13.28
CA VAL A 51 -2.29 8.21 -12.42
C VAL A 51 -2.73 8.94 -11.15
N VAL A 52 -2.18 8.50 -10.04
CA VAL A 52 -2.41 9.07 -8.71
C VAL A 52 -1.70 10.41 -8.58
N CYS A 53 -2.41 11.42 -8.10
CA CYS A 53 -1.96 12.78 -7.97
C CYS A 53 -2.18 13.31 -6.56
N ALA A 54 -1.20 14.04 -6.02
CA ALA A 54 -1.34 14.85 -4.80
C ALA A 54 -1.94 16.20 -5.19
N GLU A 55 -3.26 16.33 -5.06
CA GLU A 55 -4.00 17.49 -5.54
C GLU A 55 -3.54 18.80 -4.89
N ASN A 56 -3.65 19.88 -5.69
CA ASN A 56 -3.28 21.22 -5.30
C ASN A 56 -1.87 21.32 -4.68
N GLY A 57 -0.89 20.66 -5.34
CA GLY A 57 0.49 20.63 -4.86
C GLY A 57 0.68 19.88 -3.54
N GLY A 58 -0.20 18.93 -3.22
CA GLY A 58 -0.17 18.15 -1.98
C GLY A 58 -0.82 18.85 -0.78
N SER A 59 -1.59 19.91 -0.99
CA SER A 59 -2.37 20.55 0.08
C SER A 59 -3.76 19.91 0.26
N GLU A 60 -4.16 19.05 -0.67
CA GLU A 60 -5.44 18.35 -0.68
C GLU A 60 -5.23 16.83 -0.75
N THR A 61 -6.33 16.12 -0.94
CA THR A 61 -6.37 14.65 -1.00
C THR A 61 -5.55 14.07 -2.15
N ILE A 62 -5.23 12.80 -2.04
CA ILE A 62 -4.63 12.03 -3.13
C ILE A 62 -5.75 11.41 -3.97
N VAL A 63 -5.67 11.59 -5.28
CA VAL A 63 -6.73 11.18 -6.23
C VAL A 63 -6.12 10.49 -7.46
N ALA A 64 -6.71 9.41 -7.92
CA ALA A 64 -6.38 8.74 -9.19
C ALA A 64 -7.21 9.38 -10.31
N ASN A 65 -6.73 10.50 -10.89
CA ASN A 65 -7.48 11.31 -11.85
C ASN A 65 -6.64 11.94 -12.97
N ARG A 66 -5.37 11.57 -13.11
CA ARG A 66 -4.52 12.10 -14.20
C ARG A 66 -4.37 11.08 -15.33
N SER A 67 -4.44 11.56 -16.56
CA SER A 67 -4.24 10.74 -17.75
C SER A 67 -2.78 10.51 -18.10
N SER A 68 -1.86 11.26 -17.48
CA SER A 68 -0.41 11.14 -17.69
C SER A 68 0.36 11.50 -16.43
N CYS A 69 1.56 10.94 -16.30
CA CYS A 69 2.56 11.30 -15.30
C CYS A 69 3.55 12.32 -15.88
N GLY A 70 4.35 12.94 -15.03
CA GLY A 70 5.47 13.80 -15.46
C GLY A 70 5.70 15.03 -14.59
N GLY A 71 4.83 15.30 -13.63
CA GLY A 71 4.98 16.41 -12.70
C GLY A 71 5.30 15.97 -11.27
N ALA A 72 5.60 16.95 -10.43
CA ALA A 72 5.83 16.70 -9.01
C ALA A 72 4.57 16.21 -8.28
N TRP A 73 3.41 16.55 -8.79
CA TRP A 73 2.14 16.17 -8.17
C TRP A 73 1.80 14.67 -8.33
N GLU A 74 2.27 14.06 -9.42
CA GLU A 74 2.09 12.63 -9.72
C GLU A 74 3.25 11.78 -9.19
N THR A 75 4.32 12.42 -8.69
CA THR A 75 5.52 11.71 -8.25
C THR A 75 5.53 11.51 -6.75
N PHE A 76 5.74 10.26 -6.33
CA PHE A 76 5.92 9.89 -4.94
C PHE A 76 7.27 9.18 -4.76
N GLN A 77 8.02 9.55 -3.73
CA GLN A 77 9.18 8.78 -3.31
C GLN A 77 8.71 7.66 -2.38
N ILE A 78 9.08 6.43 -2.70
CA ILE A 78 8.82 5.27 -1.82
C ILE A 78 10.02 5.13 -0.89
N VAL A 79 9.84 5.42 0.38
CA VAL A 79 10.87 5.40 1.40
C VAL A 79 10.79 4.10 2.20
N ASN A 80 11.86 3.29 2.18
CA ASN A 80 11.94 2.08 2.98
C ASN A 80 12.20 2.43 4.46
N ASN A 81 11.36 1.94 5.36
CA ASN A 81 11.56 2.06 6.79
C ASN A 81 12.38 0.87 7.34
N ASN A 82 13.06 1.07 8.47
CA ASN A 82 13.92 0.04 9.08
C ASN A 82 13.16 -1.19 9.58
N ASP A 83 11.84 -1.06 9.81
CA ASP A 83 10.96 -2.14 10.28
C ASP A 83 10.34 -2.98 9.15
N GLY A 84 10.75 -2.71 7.93
CA GLY A 84 10.24 -3.44 6.78
C GLY A 84 8.97 -2.88 6.16
N THR A 85 8.43 -1.80 6.68
CA THR A 85 7.36 -1.02 6.05
C THR A 85 7.93 -0.02 5.04
N VAL A 86 7.04 0.63 4.32
CA VAL A 86 7.39 1.77 3.46
C VAL A 86 6.56 2.98 3.84
N SER A 87 7.05 4.16 3.46
CA SER A 87 6.29 5.40 3.50
C SER A 87 6.29 6.04 2.12
N LEU A 88 5.20 6.68 1.77
CA LEU A 88 5.08 7.43 0.52
C LEU A 88 5.31 8.91 0.82
N LYS A 89 6.28 9.53 0.15
CA LYS A 89 6.56 10.95 0.28
C LYS A 89 6.18 11.66 -1.01
N SER A 90 5.24 12.58 -0.96
CA SER A 90 4.86 13.41 -2.11
C SER A 90 6.00 14.34 -2.49
N ILE A 91 6.38 14.34 -3.77
CA ILE A 91 7.38 15.28 -4.28
C ILE A 91 6.80 16.69 -4.39
N ALA A 92 5.48 16.83 -4.52
CA ALA A 92 4.81 18.12 -4.65
C ALA A 92 5.04 19.05 -3.44
N ASN A 93 5.00 18.52 -2.22
CA ASN A 93 5.15 19.30 -0.98
C ASN A 93 6.21 18.76 -0.02
N GLY A 94 6.87 17.67 -0.35
CA GLY A 94 7.90 17.04 0.48
C GLY A 94 7.38 16.36 1.74
N LYS A 95 6.05 16.14 1.87
CA LYS A 95 5.42 15.55 3.04
C LYS A 95 5.06 14.08 2.83
N TYR A 96 5.03 13.33 3.94
CA TYR A 96 4.61 11.95 3.92
C TYR A 96 3.08 11.82 3.87
N VAL A 97 2.64 10.83 3.11
CA VAL A 97 1.23 10.44 2.99
C VAL A 97 0.78 9.77 4.27
N CYS A 98 -0.29 10.29 4.86
CA CYS A 98 -0.96 9.71 6.02
C CYS A 98 -2.28 9.06 5.61
N ALA A 99 -2.61 7.92 6.19
CA ALA A 99 -4.00 7.46 6.24
C ALA A 99 -4.67 8.15 7.43
N VAL A 100 -5.49 9.18 7.16
CA VAL A 100 -6.05 10.05 8.20
C VAL A 100 -7.30 9.43 8.79
N ILE A 101 -7.16 8.78 9.94
CA ILE A 101 -8.24 8.01 10.58
C ILE A 101 -9.43 8.91 10.91
N ASP A 102 -9.19 10.11 11.42
CA ASP A 102 -10.23 11.05 11.83
C ASP A 102 -10.97 11.70 10.63
N GLU A 103 -10.43 11.56 9.42
CA GLU A 103 -10.99 12.07 8.17
C GLU A 103 -11.39 10.92 7.24
N ASN A 104 -12.15 9.97 7.74
CA ASN A 104 -12.67 8.83 6.99
C ASN A 104 -11.57 7.95 6.34
N ASN A 105 -10.38 7.90 6.95
CA ASN A 105 -9.22 7.16 6.46
C ASN A 105 -8.71 7.61 5.08
N GLN A 106 -8.96 8.86 4.72
CA GLN A 106 -8.50 9.46 3.48
C GLN A 106 -6.97 9.57 3.46
N LEU A 107 -6.37 9.41 2.29
CA LEU A 107 -4.94 9.61 2.13
C LEU A 107 -4.61 11.08 1.85
N LEU A 108 -3.77 11.67 2.70
CA LEU A 108 -3.33 13.07 2.61
C LEU A 108 -1.80 13.17 2.79
N PRO A 109 -1.08 13.90 1.91
CA PRO A 109 0.36 14.14 2.07
C PRO A 109 0.60 15.33 3.00
N ARG A 110 0.52 15.13 4.33
CA ARG A 110 0.55 16.21 5.31
C ARG A 110 1.59 16.08 6.43
N SER A 111 2.19 14.92 6.63
CA SER A 111 3.12 14.70 7.74
C SER A 111 4.57 15.03 7.38
N GLU A 112 5.29 15.65 8.30
CA GLU A 112 6.72 15.92 8.16
C GLU A 112 7.61 14.78 8.67
N SER A 113 7.02 13.84 9.40
CA SER A 113 7.72 12.68 9.98
C SER A 113 6.93 11.39 9.79
N VAL A 114 7.61 10.25 9.93
CA VAL A 114 7.01 8.93 9.78
C VAL A 114 6.59 8.41 11.15
N GLY A 115 5.28 8.29 11.37
CA GLY A 115 4.65 7.57 12.48
C GLY A 115 3.89 6.34 11.94
N THR A 116 2.95 5.81 12.71
CA THR A 116 2.15 4.66 12.29
C THR A 116 1.23 4.98 11.10
N TRP A 117 0.72 6.21 11.04
CA TRP A 117 -0.22 6.65 9.99
C TRP A 117 0.43 6.80 8.61
N GLU A 118 1.75 6.92 8.57
CA GLU A 118 2.53 7.07 7.35
C GLU A 118 3.16 5.75 6.89
N LYS A 119 2.90 4.63 7.59
CA LYS A 119 3.47 3.33 7.28
C LYS A 119 2.51 2.45 6.51
N PHE A 120 3.03 1.89 5.43
CA PHE A 120 2.33 0.95 4.57
C PHE A 120 3.14 -0.31 4.34
N ILE A 121 2.45 -1.39 4.00
CA ILE A 121 3.05 -2.58 3.39
C ILE A 121 2.65 -2.58 1.92
N ILE A 122 3.61 -2.74 1.02
CA ILE A 122 3.33 -2.94 -0.40
C ILE A 122 3.32 -4.46 -0.63
N GLU A 123 2.17 -5.00 -0.97
CA GLU A 123 1.98 -6.42 -1.28
C GLU A 123 1.94 -6.59 -2.80
N LYS A 124 2.76 -7.51 -3.33
CA LYS A 124 2.71 -7.88 -4.74
C LYS A 124 1.48 -8.76 -4.99
N ILE A 125 0.61 -8.35 -5.90
CA ILE A 125 -0.59 -9.09 -6.30
C ILE A 125 -0.31 -9.91 -7.55
N SER A 126 0.29 -9.28 -8.56
CA SER A 126 0.77 -9.90 -9.80
C SER A 126 1.98 -9.12 -10.33
N ASP A 127 2.48 -9.47 -11.50
CA ASP A 127 3.61 -8.74 -12.09
C ASP A 127 3.19 -7.31 -12.46
N GLY A 128 3.86 -6.33 -11.83
CA GLY A 128 3.56 -4.91 -11.97
C GLY A 128 2.40 -4.41 -11.11
N GLU A 129 1.62 -5.29 -10.48
CA GLU A 129 0.45 -4.93 -9.70
C GLU A 129 0.65 -5.14 -8.20
N TYR A 130 0.25 -4.16 -7.42
CA TYR A 130 0.49 -4.09 -5.99
C TYR A 130 -0.76 -3.61 -5.23
N ALA A 131 -0.87 -4.00 -3.98
CA ALA A 131 -1.80 -3.43 -3.02
C ALA A 131 -1.04 -2.71 -1.90
N LEU A 132 -1.63 -1.65 -1.37
CA LEU A 132 -1.10 -0.85 -0.27
C LEU A 132 -1.91 -1.16 1.00
N TYR A 133 -1.27 -1.74 2.01
CA TYR A 133 -1.90 -2.00 3.30
C TYR A 133 -1.46 -0.96 4.31
N SER A 134 -2.39 -0.21 4.89
CA SER A 134 -2.12 0.82 5.89
C SER A 134 -1.96 0.22 7.28
N LEU A 135 -0.86 0.54 7.98
CA LEU A 135 -0.66 0.16 9.37
C LEU A 135 -1.48 1.00 10.34
N ALA A 136 -1.98 2.14 9.90
CA ALA A 136 -2.80 3.04 10.72
C ALA A 136 -4.06 2.36 11.26
N ASN A 137 -4.72 1.58 10.41
CA ASN A 137 -6.02 0.97 10.71
C ASN A 137 -6.18 -0.49 10.25
N GLY A 138 -5.14 -1.07 9.65
CA GLY A 138 -5.19 -2.45 9.18
C GLY A 138 -6.08 -2.66 7.95
N LYS A 139 -6.18 -1.66 7.06
CA LYS A 139 -7.00 -1.70 5.87
C LYS A 139 -6.18 -1.49 4.60
N TYR A 140 -6.67 -2.02 3.50
CA TYR A 140 -6.12 -1.73 2.18
C TYR A 140 -6.58 -0.38 1.65
N VAL A 141 -5.68 0.28 0.96
CA VAL A 141 -5.98 1.51 0.21
C VAL A 141 -6.78 1.14 -1.03
N GLN A 142 -7.83 1.91 -1.30
CA GLN A 142 -8.61 1.80 -2.52
C GLN A 142 -8.75 3.16 -3.21
N ALA A 143 -8.82 3.15 -4.54
CA ALA A 143 -9.25 4.29 -5.33
C ALA A 143 -10.77 4.24 -5.45
N ASN A 144 -11.47 5.10 -4.70
CA ASN A 144 -12.93 5.11 -4.67
C ASN A 144 -13.49 5.85 -5.90
N LEU A 145 -13.90 5.10 -6.91
CA LEU A 145 -14.42 5.69 -8.15
C LEU A 145 -15.77 6.38 -7.96
N ASN A 146 -16.53 6.04 -6.92
CA ASN A 146 -17.77 6.75 -6.58
C ASN A 146 -17.50 8.13 -5.97
N ASP A 147 -16.26 8.40 -5.53
CA ASP A 147 -15.80 9.70 -5.04
C ASP A 147 -14.64 10.24 -5.90
N GLY A 148 -14.79 10.16 -7.22
CA GLY A 148 -13.87 10.74 -8.18
C GLY A 148 -12.46 10.16 -8.20
N GLY A 149 -12.26 8.96 -7.67
CA GLY A 149 -10.94 8.31 -7.62
C GLY A 149 -10.09 8.70 -6.42
N LYS A 150 -10.66 9.34 -5.38
CA LYS A 150 -9.94 9.63 -4.13
C LYS A 150 -9.46 8.35 -3.45
N LEU A 151 -8.30 8.41 -2.83
CA LEU A 151 -7.70 7.27 -2.14
C LEU A 151 -8.08 7.25 -0.65
N PHE A 152 -8.58 6.09 -0.20
CA PHE A 152 -8.94 5.82 1.19
C PHE A 152 -8.39 4.48 1.65
N ALA A 153 -7.94 4.38 2.89
CA ALA A 153 -7.57 3.12 3.52
C ALA A 153 -8.79 2.51 4.23
N THR A 154 -9.72 1.92 3.47
CA THR A 154 -11.02 1.45 3.99
C THR A 154 -11.38 0.03 3.62
N SER A 155 -10.67 -0.63 2.71
CA SER A 155 -10.98 -1.98 2.27
C SER A 155 -10.42 -3.05 3.20
N GLU A 156 -11.24 -4.04 3.58
CA GLU A 156 -10.82 -5.18 4.42
C GLU A 156 -9.94 -6.18 3.64
N THR A 157 -10.13 -6.24 2.34
CA THR A 157 -9.47 -7.22 1.47
C THR A 157 -9.19 -6.62 0.10
N VAL A 158 -8.25 -7.21 -0.63
CA VAL A 158 -8.09 -6.93 -2.05
C VAL A 158 -9.15 -7.74 -2.81
N ALA A 159 -10.29 -7.11 -3.06
CA ALA A 159 -11.45 -7.78 -3.67
C ALA A 159 -11.56 -7.56 -5.18
N GLY A 160 -10.91 -6.52 -5.71
CA GLY A 160 -10.99 -6.15 -7.11
C GLY A 160 -9.96 -5.11 -7.52
N ALA A 161 -10.25 -4.40 -8.60
CA ALA A 161 -9.32 -3.44 -9.18
C ALA A 161 -9.15 -2.14 -8.35
N TRP A 162 -10.09 -1.85 -7.45
CA TRP A 162 -10.05 -0.62 -6.65
C TRP A 162 -8.88 -0.58 -5.68
N GLU A 163 -8.44 -1.75 -5.18
CA GLU A 163 -7.34 -1.91 -4.24
C GLU A 163 -6.00 -2.19 -4.93
N VAL A 164 -5.99 -2.25 -6.28
CA VAL A 164 -4.82 -2.64 -7.04
C VAL A 164 -4.24 -1.45 -7.81
N PHE A 165 -2.93 -1.32 -7.70
CA PHE A 165 -2.16 -0.24 -8.30
C PHE A 165 -0.96 -0.79 -9.07
N ASP A 166 -0.67 -0.20 -10.22
CA ASP A 166 0.62 -0.34 -10.89
C ASP A 166 1.60 0.70 -10.30
N ILE A 167 2.81 0.27 -9.95
CA ILE A 167 3.84 1.14 -9.38
C ILE A 167 5.07 1.11 -10.28
N ASN A 168 5.22 2.16 -11.07
CA ASN A 168 6.32 2.32 -12.01
C ASN A 168 7.41 3.23 -11.45
N ARG A 169 8.64 2.70 -11.36
CA ARG A 169 9.82 3.48 -10.95
C ARG A 169 10.23 4.44 -12.04
N ASN A 170 10.68 5.59 -11.62
CA ASN A 170 11.24 6.63 -12.48
C ASN A 170 12.75 6.50 -12.55
#